data_f5b8b37ba8ec3bc9856c3eede710a1f7
#
_entry.id   f5b8b37ba8ec3bc9856c3eede710a1f7
#
_cell.length_a   1.000
_cell.length_b   1.000
_cell.length_c   1.000
_cell.angle_alpha   90.00
_cell.angle_beta   90.00
_cell.angle_gamma   90.00
#
_symmetry.space_group_name_H-M   'P 1'
#
loop_
_entity.id
_entity.type
_entity.pdbx_description
1 polymer ?
#
loop_
_entity_poly.entity_id
_entity_poly.type
_entity_poly.pdbx_seq_one_letter_code
_entity_poly.pdbx_strand_id
1 'polypeptide(L)'
;MTRFFADRTRLLRTAFAFVLMLFILPFGFSEKISDRDFGFSLDVPEGFEVADYTTDGMSYFFSHPNIPVTLVMKICNEPSSRAKDVLKKNLEKLSAKGDTDSFLWNQTPCGISSFTMTLDDNYFGWGVTAPLKIQDYYVLLLCYAPENQKGCEQFIISTINSLCIDAEYLNTPGIITSYAFPSEGKKSVLLTIGGKKIQTSIDKSDLEAAKFTIDLEYAVLNLYANHKLWKEAWQRYYRMIYRDNAGRIQTAAGDIYNELYPELRLKTPQDADIKYAQALLSWVQTFNYERAANSKESDFTSIPASISGKGSDCDSRSMLISILLNYAGLDSAILISREYSHAVVVTDIPAPGQTFTMENGREYLIGETTAKVTWGMIAQDHADRTKWIPVTFNE
;
A
#
# COMPACT_ATOMS: atom_id res chain seq x y z
N MET A 1 -12.33 -11.13 -32.70
CA MET A 1 -11.04 -10.37 -32.76
C MET A 1 -10.96 -9.35 -33.88
N THR A 2 -11.57 -9.51 -35.01
CA THR A 2 -11.44 -8.64 -36.19
C THR A 2 -12.33 -7.37 -36.18
N ARG A 3 -13.06 -7.03 -35.15
CA ARG A 3 -13.86 -5.80 -35.04
C ARG A 3 -13.33 -4.76 -34.01
N PHE A 4 -12.28 -5.06 -33.27
CA PHE A 4 -11.62 -4.11 -32.38
C PHE A 4 -10.38 -3.42 -33.01
N PHE A 5 -9.89 -3.90 -34.17
CA PHE A 5 -8.67 -3.41 -34.81
C PHE A 5 -8.90 -2.70 -36.13
N ALA A 6 -10.15 -2.43 -36.54
CA ALA A 6 -10.46 -1.99 -37.91
C ALA A 6 -10.68 -0.46 -38.10
N ASP A 7 -10.11 0.40 -37.23
CA ASP A 7 -10.20 1.85 -37.48
C ASP A 7 -8.85 2.60 -37.35
N ARG A 8 -7.83 2.07 -38.04
CA ARG A 8 -6.47 2.65 -38.02
C ARG A 8 -6.24 3.76 -39.11
N THR A 9 -7.24 4.18 -39.86
CA THR A 9 -7.02 5.13 -40.96
C THR A 9 -8.09 6.20 -41.08
N ARG A 10 -8.27 7.04 -40.06
CA ARG A 10 -8.82 8.41 -40.24
C ARG A 10 -8.67 9.18 -38.91
N LEU A 11 -7.52 9.80 -38.71
CA LEU A 11 -7.35 10.80 -37.67
C LEU A 11 -6.38 11.89 -38.12
N LEU A 12 -6.99 12.96 -38.62
CA LEU A 12 -6.41 14.28 -38.48
C LEU A 12 -7.59 15.26 -38.31
N ARG A 13 -7.53 16.01 -37.18
CA ARG A 13 -8.32 17.18 -36.79
C ARG A 13 -9.56 16.91 -35.94
N THR A 14 -9.36 16.96 -34.64
CA THR A 14 -9.79 18.01 -33.69
C THR A 14 -9.39 17.58 -32.28
N ALA A 15 -8.39 18.26 -31.75
CA ALA A 15 -7.91 18.07 -30.40
C ALA A 15 -8.91 18.69 -29.42
N PHE A 16 -9.56 17.86 -28.61
CA PHE A 16 -9.90 18.19 -27.24
C PHE A 16 -9.17 17.17 -26.36
N ALA A 17 -8.00 17.60 -25.93
CA ALA A 17 -7.15 16.79 -25.06
C ALA A 17 -7.79 16.77 -23.67
N PHE A 18 -8.44 15.69 -23.31
CA PHE A 18 -8.57 15.28 -21.92
C PHE A 18 -7.18 14.82 -21.48
N VAL A 19 -6.52 15.67 -20.73
CA VAL A 19 -5.20 15.42 -20.17
C VAL A 19 -5.39 14.45 -19.01
N LEU A 20 -5.24 13.15 -19.27
CA LEU A 20 -4.73 12.24 -18.26
C LEU A 20 -3.34 12.81 -17.94
N MET A 21 -3.20 13.52 -16.83
CA MET A 21 -1.90 14.02 -16.38
C MET A 21 -1.10 12.82 -15.89
N LEU A 22 -0.60 12.01 -16.84
CA LEU A 22 0.61 11.24 -16.64
C LEU A 22 1.69 12.28 -16.39
N PHE A 23 1.98 12.58 -15.14
CA PHE A 23 3.22 13.23 -14.77
C PHE A 23 4.34 12.24 -15.06
N ILE A 24 4.78 12.20 -16.31
CA ILE A 24 6.13 11.75 -16.65
C ILE A 24 7.05 12.84 -16.12
N LEU A 25 7.29 12.84 -14.82
CA LEU A 25 8.42 13.55 -14.26
C LEU A 25 9.67 12.70 -14.55
N PRO A 26 10.76 13.27 -15.07
CA PRO A 26 11.98 12.54 -15.44
C PRO A 26 12.85 12.17 -14.23
N PHE A 27 12.29 11.95 -13.06
CA PHE A 27 12.98 11.48 -11.87
C PHE A 27 12.06 10.55 -11.07
N GLY A 28 12.39 9.29 -11.07
CA GLY A 28 12.12 8.19 -10.16
C GLY A 28 10.99 8.31 -9.15
N PHE A 29 9.74 8.38 -9.58
CA PHE A 29 8.60 8.17 -8.70
C PHE A 29 7.86 6.89 -9.08
N SER A 30 7.39 6.17 -8.08
CA SER A 30 6.45 5.07 -8.19
C SER A 30 5.28 5.44 -9.12
N GLU A 31 4.93 4.53 -10.02
CA GLU A 31 3.86 4.76 -10.99
C GLU A 31 2.49 4.67 -10.30
N LYS A 32 2.01 5.80 -9.77
CA LYS A 32 0.65 5.91 -9.26
C LYS A 32 -0.27 6.31 -10.41
N ILE A 33 -1.13 5.38 -10.82
CA ILE A 33 -2.23 5.66 -11.75
C ILE A 33 -3.34 6.32 -10.95
N SER A 34 -3.80 7.51 -11.31
CA SER A 34 -4.88 8.20 -10.61
C SER A 34 -5.84 8.88 -11.59
N ASP A 35 -7.11 8.82 -11.26
CA ASP A 35 -8.17 9.56 -11.94
C ASP A 35 -8.85 10.50 -10.94
N ARG A 36 -8.69 11.81 -11.15
CA ARG A 36 -9.23 12.83 -10.23
C ARG A 36 -10.72 13.05 -10.40
N ASP A 37 -11.24 12.85 -11.61
CA ASP A 37 -12.66 13.08 -11.90
C ASP A 37 -13.50 11.97 -11.27
N PHE A 38 -13.01 10.75 -11.30
CA PHE A 38 -13.66 9.59 -10.67
C PHE A 38 -13.16 9.28 -9.25
N GLY A 39 -12.08 9.92 -8.80
CA GLY A 39 -11.62 9.89 -7.41
C GLY A 39 -10.97 8.58 -6.96
N PHE A 40 -10.34 7.82 -7.86
CA PHE A 40 -9.63 6.60 -7.51
C PHE A 40 -8.15 6.62 -7.92
N SER A 41 -7.37 5.73 -7.34
CA SER A 41 -5.96 5.54 -7.69
C SER A 41 -5.50 4.09 -7.52
N LEU A 42 -4.39 3.75 -8.18
CA LEU A 42 -3.66 2.50 -8.03
C LEU A 42 -2.17 2.81 -7.83
N ASP A 43 -1.54 2.15 -6.87
CA ASP A 43 -0.09 2.12 -6.68
C ASP A 43 0.42 0.80 -7.27
N VAL A 44 0.47 0.74 -8.63
CA VAL A 44 0.84 -0.48 -9.35
C VAL A 44 2.33 -0.80 -9.21
N PRO A 45 2.75 -2.08 -9.34
CA PRO A 45 4.17 -2.42 -9.47
C PRO A 45 4.83 -1.65 -10.62
N GLU A 46 6.09 -1.30 -10.46
CA GLU A 46 6.83 -0.40 -11.34
C GLU A 46 6.98 -0.94 -12.78
N GLY A 47 6.82 -0.09 -13.77
CA GLY A 47 7.12 -0.39 -15.17
C GLY A 47 5.93 -0.75 -16.05
N PHE A 48 4.70 -0.53 -15.58
CA PHE A 48 3.54 -0.58 -16.47
C PHE A 48 3.55 0.58 -17.48
N GLU A 49 3.20 0.29 -18.72
CA GLU A 49 3.08 1.26 -19.80
C GLU A 49 1.67 1.20 -20.40
N VAL A 50 1.13 2.35 -20.80
CA VAL A 50 -0.15 2.39 -21.51
C VAL A 50 0.04 1.80 -22.90
N ALA A 51 -0.56 0.63 -23.13
CA ALA A 51 -0.51 -0.07 -24.41
C ALA A 51 -1.61 0.40 -25.37
N ASP A 52 -2.81 0.70 -24.85
CA ASP A 52 -3.96 1.17 -25.64
C ASP A 52 -4.98 1.87 -24.72
N TYR A 53 -5.89 2.63 -25.30
CA TYR A 53 -7.01 3.26 -24.59
C TYR A 53 -8.19 3.52 -25.54
N THR A 54 -9.40 3.64 -24.97
CA THR A 54 -10.59 4.00 -25.75
C THR A 54 -10.70 5.52 -25.93
N THR A 55 -11.26 5.96 -27.06
CA THR A 55 -11.37 7.39 -27.41
C THR A 55 -12.25 8.21 -26.47
N ASP A 56 -13.13 7.54 -25.71
CA ASP A 56 -13.96 8.15 -24.67
C ASP A 56 -13.24 8.29 -23.30
N GLY A 57 -11.99 7.80 -23.21
CA GLY A 57 -11.20 7.84 -21.99
C GLY A 57 -11.69 6.90 -20.87
N MET A 58 -12.66 6.01 -21.16
CA MET A 58 -13.26 5.15 -20.14
C MET A 58 -12.58 3.79 -20.00
N SER A 59 -11.63 3.45 -20.86
CA SER A 59 -10.88 2.19 -20.74
C SER A 59 -9.43 2.38 -21.11
N TYR A 60 -8.53 1.83 -20.29
CA TYR A 60 -7.09 1.83 -20.47
C TYR A 60 -6.56 0.40 -20.39
N PHE A 61 -5.61 0.09 -21.25
CA PHE A 61 -4.90 -1.18 -21.30
C PHE A 61 -3.43 -0.90 -21.02
N PHE A 62 -2.91 -1.53 -19.99
CA PHE A 62 -1.51 -1.42 -19.60
C PHE A 62 -0.82 -2.76 -19.82
N SER A 63 0.41 -2.71 -20.28
CA SER A 63 1.31 -3.87 -20.37
C SER A 63 2.59 -3.60 -19.61
N HIS A 64 3.29 -4.65 -19.24
CA HIS A 64 4.60 -4.53 -18.61
C HIS A 64 5.68 -5.10 -19.55
N PRO A 65 6.80 -4.36 -19.84
CA PRO A 65 7.76 -4.77 -20.86
C PRO A 65 8.53 -6.05 -20.51
N ASN A 66 8.72 -6.37 -19.23
CA ASN A 66 9.53 -7.49 -18.77
C ASN A 66 8.72 -8.60 -18.08
N ILE A 67 7.49 -8.32 -17.68
CA ILE A 67 6.60 -9.27 -16.98
C ILE A 67 5.35 -9.43 -17.84
N PRO A 68 4.99 -10.64 -18.26
CA PRO A 68 3.90 -10.86 -19.22
C PRO A 68 2.53 -10.73 -18.56
N VAL A 69 2.24 -9.54 -18.03
CA VAL A 69 0.99 -9.19 -17.36
C VAL A 69 0.30 -8.05 -18.11
N THR A 70 -1.01 -8.15 -18.26
CA THR A 70 -1.86 -7.09 -18.77
C THR A 70 -2.82 -6.62 -17.69
N LEU A 71 -2.91 -5.31 -17.48
CA LEU A 71 -3.91 -4.67 -16.65
C LEU A 71 -4.92 -3.94 -17.54
N VAL A 72 -6.20 -4.23 -17.39
CA VAL A 72 -7.31 -3.48 -17.97
C VAL A 72 -8.00 -2.69 -16.86
N MET A 73 -8.05 -1.38 -17.02
CA MET A 73 -8.78 -0.48 -16.15
C MET A 73 -9.95 0.11 -16.94
N LYS A 74 -11.16 0.00 -16.41
CA LYS A 74 -12.35 0.49 -17.09
C LYS A 74 -13.30 1.18 -16.12
N ILE A 75 -13.84 2.31 -16.53
CA ILE A 75 -14.93 2.99 -15.87
C ILE A 75 -16.25 2.52 -16.53
N CYS A 76 -17.17 2.02 -15.74
CA CYS A 76 -18.46 1.52 -16.20
C CYS A 76 -19.57 2.40 -15.64
N ASN A 77 -20.44 2.90 -16.51
CA ASN A 77 -21.71 3.52 -16.10
C ASN A 77 -22.82 2.46 -16.26
N GLU A 78 -23.31 1.94 -15.15
CA GLU A 78 -24.27 0.82 -15.13
C GLU A 78 -25.36 1.09 -14.07
N PRO A 79 -26.37 1.93 -14.42
CA PRO A 79 -27.43 2.31 -13.51
C PRO A 79 -28.16 1.10 -12.90
N SER A 80 -28.44 1.18 -11.60
CA SER A 80 -29.17 0.15 -10.84
C SER A 80 -28.52 -1.24 -10.83
N SER A 81 -27.27 -1.38 -11.24
CA SER A 81 -26.52 -2.63 -11.19
C SER A 81 -25.79 -2.79 -9.85
N ARG A 82 -25.46 -4.03 -9.49
CA ARG A 82 -24.54 -4.32 -8.36
C ARG A 82 -23.15 -4.50 -8.92
N ALA A 83 -22.11 -4.18 -8.14
CA ALA A 83 -20.72 -4.34 -8.55
C ALA A 83 -20.40 -5.75 -9.09
N LYS A 84 -20.90 -6.80 -8.42
CA LYS A 84 -20.81 -8.20 -8.89
C LYS A 84 -21.37 -8.39 -10.32
N ASP A 85 -22.53 -7.81 -10.61
CA ASP A 85 -23.20 -7.99 -11.90
C ASP A 85 -22.45 -7.24 -13.02
N VAL A 86 -21.86 -6.07 -12.70
CA VAL A 86 -21.00 -5.32 -13.61
C VAL A 86 -19.76 -6.14 -13.97
N LEU A 87 -19.10 -6.75 -12.99
CA LEU A 87 -17.95 -7.63 -13.23
C LEU A 87 -18.33 -8.81 -14.12
N LYS A 88 -19.37 -9.54 -13.72
CA LYS A 88 -19.86 -10.71 -14.45
C LYS A 88 -20.16 -10.40 -15.91
N LYS A 89 -20.92 -9.33 -16.17
CA LYS A 89 -21.25 -8.86 -17.55
C LYS A 89 -20.00 -8.57 -18.40
N ASN A 90 -18.93 -8.01 -17.80
CA ASN A 90 -17.70 -7.72 -18.52
C ASN A 90 -16.87 -9.00 -18.76
N LEU A 91 -16.81 -9.94 -17.84
CA LEU A 91 -16.18 -11.25 -18.03
C LEU A 91 -16.89 -12.07 -19.12
N GLU A 92 -18.23 -12.07 -19.12
CA GLU A 92 -19.02 -12.74 -20.16
C GLU A 92 -18.73 -12.19 -21.58
N LYS A 93 -18.56 -10.86 -21.72
CA LYS A 93 -18.17 -10.24 -23.01
C LYS A 93 -16.80 -10.73 -23.52
N LEU A 94 -15.91 -11.13 -22.61
CA LEU A 94 -14.61 -11.71 -22.94
C LEU A 94 -14.67 -13.24 -23.08
N SER A 95 -15.85 -13.86 -22.91
CA SER A 95 -16.02 -15.31 -22.83
C SER A 95 -15.14 -15.93 -21.74
N ALA A 96 -14.82 -15.16 -20.71
CA ALA A 96 -14.05 -15.62 -19.57
C ALA A 96 -14.88 -16.55 -18.67
N LYS A 97 -14.20 -17.54 -18.10
CA LYS A 97 -14.80 -18.53 -17.19
C LYS A 97 -14.27 -18.27 -15.77
N GLY A 98 -15.17 -18.21 -14.81
CA GLY A 98 -14.86 -18.00 -13.39
C GLY A 98 -16.10 -17.63 -12.62
N ASP A 99 -16.14 -18.02 -11.35
CA ASP A 99 -17.23 -17.64 -10.46
C ASP A 99 -17.00 -16.22 -9.95
N THR A 100 -18.09 -15.44 -9.92
CA THR A 100 -18.05 -14.07 -9.45
C THR A 100 -18.74 -13.97 -8.11
N ASP A 101 -18.02 -13.47 -7.09
CA ASP A 101 -18.52 -13.26 -5.74
C ASP A 101 -18.81 -11.80 -5.43
N SER A 102 -19.64 -11.57 -4.41
CA SER A 102 -19.89 -10.26 -3.83
C SER A 102 -19.46 -10.26 -2.37
N PHE A 103 -18.79 -9.22 -1.94
CA PHE A 103 -18.34 -9.06 -0.55
C PHE A 103 -18.34 -7.58 -0.15
N LEU A 104 -18.14 -7.30 1.13
CA LEU A 104 -17.99 -5.93 1.63
C LEU A 104 -16.52 -5.58 1.83
N TRP A 105 -16.05 -4.60 1.10
CA TRP A 105 -14.73 -4.00 1.29
C TRP A 105 -14.90 -2.65 2.01
N ASN A 106 -14.52 -2.58 3.29
CA ASN A 106 -14.76 -1.42 4.14
C ASN A 106 -16.19 -0.87 4.01
N GLN A 107 -17.19 -1.75 4.20
CA GLN A 107 -18.64 -1.48 4.05
C GLN A 107 -19.12 -1.21 2.62
N THR A 108 -18.23 -1.14 1.63
CA THR A 108 -18.57 -0.94 0.22
C THR A 108 -18.81 -2.28 -0.46
N PRO A 109 -19.99 -2.50 -1.10
CA PRO A 109 -20.28 -3.75 -1.79
C PRO A 109 -19.50 -3.84 -3.10
N CYS A 110 -18.56 -4.78 -3.19
CA CYS A 110 -17.68 -5.01 -4.33
C CYS A 110 -17.95 -6.36 -5.00
N GLY A 111 -17.48 -6.53 -6.24
CA GLY A 111 -17.42 -7.78 -6.96
C GLY A 111 -15.99 -8.26 -7.14
N ILE A 112 -15.77 -9.58 -7.09
CA ILE A 112 -14.48 -10.22 -7.31
C ILE A 112 -14.63 -11.52 -8.06
N SER A 113 -13.64 -11.88 -8.88
CA SER A 113 -13.55 -13.15 -9.59
C SER A 113 -12.12 -13.53 -9.88
N SER A 114 -11.73 -14.75 -9.65
CA SER A 114 -10.64 -15.36 -10.42
C SER A 114 -11.22 -15.87 -11.73
N PHE A 115 -10.49 -15.75 -12.84
CA PHE A 115 -11.01 -16.18 -14.15
C PHE A 115 -9.93 -16.77 -15.03
N THR A 116 -10.38 -17.57 -16.00
CA THR A 116 -9.58 -18.00 -17.15
C THR A 116 -10.28 -17.55 -18.44
N MET A 117 -9.50 -17.28 -19.48
CA MET A 117 -10.04 -16.94 -20.79
C MET A 117 -9.10 -17.42 -21.91
N THR A 118 -9.66 -17.63 -23.09
CA THR A 118 -8.91 -17.97 -24.29
C THR A 118 -9.09 -16.83 -25.29
N LEU A 119 -7.98 -16.20 -25.68
CA LEU A 119 -7.90 -15.20 -26.75
C LEU A 119 -7.04 -15.77 -27.89
N ASP A 120 -5.82 -15.31 -28.05
CA ASP A 120 -4.77 -15.88 -28.87
C ASP A 120 -3.98 -16.98 -28.16
N ASP A 121 -4.02 -16.99 -26.81
CA ASP A 121 -3.49 -18.02 -25.93
C ASP A 121 -4.50 -18.21 -24.76
N ASN A 122 -4.20 -19.13 -23.84
CA ASN A 122 -4.92 -19.28 -22.60
C ASN A 122 -4.36 -18.34 -21.53
N TYR A 123 -5.25 -17.65 -20.83
CA TYR A 123 -4.92 -16.68 -19.79
C TYR A 123 -5.62 -17.03 -18.49
N PHE A 124 -4.98 -16.67 -17.37
CA PHE A 124 -5.57 -16.66 -16.05
C PHE A 124 -5.43 -15.26 -15.43
N GLY A 125 -6.33 -14.91 -14.54
CA GLY A 125 -6.29 -13.60 -13.90
C GLY A 125 -7.30 -13.40 -12.79
N TRP A 126 -7.27 -12.20 -12.25
CA TRP A 126 -8.20 -11.70 -11.25
C TRP A 126 -8.91 -10.45 -11.75
N GLY A 127 -10.17 -10.34 -11.38
CA GLY A 127 -10.98 -9.16 -11.68
C GLY A 127 -11.71 -8.66 -10.45
N VAL A 128 -11.81 -7.34 -10.32
CA VAL A 128 -12.57 -6.68 -9.26
C VAL A 128 -13.41 -5.55 -9.84
N THR A 129 -14.50 -5.25 -9.16
CA THR A 129 -15.33 -4.08 -9.45
C THR A 129 -15.75 -3.44 -8.14
N ALA A 130 -15.53 -2.14 -8.02
CA ALA A 130 -15.94 -1.34 -6.89
C ALA A 130 -16.76 -0.13 -7.36
N PRO A 131 -17.82 0.28 -6.63
CA PRO A 131 -18.54 1.50 -6.91
C PRO A 131 -17.65 2.72 -6.63
N LEU A 132 -17.80 3.76 -7.43
CA LEU A 132 -17.15 5.06 -7.25
C LEU A 132 -18.08 6.01 -6.49
N LYS A 133 -17.55 7.16 -6.03
CA LYS A 133 -18.37 8.20 -5.36
C LYS A 133 -19.44 8.80 -6.28
N ILE A 134 -19.25 8.74 -7.60
CA ILE A 134 -20.25 9.16 -8.57
C ILE A 134 -21.27 8.03 -8.70
N GLN A 135 -22.53 8.34 -8.47
CA GLN A 135 -23.64 7.39 -8.54
C GLN A 135 -23.67 6.66 -9.87
N ASP A 136 -23.91 5.35 -9.84
CA ASP A 136 -24.00 4.45 -10.98
C ASP A 136 -22.68 4.23 -11.75
N TYR A 137 -21.55 4.78 -11.26
CA TYR A 137 -20.24 4.53 -11.82
C TYR A 137 -19.44 3.52 -10.99
N TYR A 138 -18.68 2.70 -11.70
CA TYR A 138 -17.85 1.63 -11.14
C TYR A 138 -16.48 1.66 -11.77
N VAL A 139 -15.43 1.44 -10.98
CA VAL A 139 -14.13 1.03 -11.51
C VAL A 139 -14.09 -0.49 -11.63
N LEU A 140 -13.69 -0.96 -12.79
CA LEU A 140 -13.44 -2.37 -13.08
C LEU A 140 -11.96 -2.55 -13.41
N LEU A 141 -11.32 -3.47 -12.72
CA LEU A 141 -9.96 -3.91 -12.99
C LEU A 141 -9.96 -5.38 -13.38
N LEU A 142 -9.27 -5.70 -14.46
CA LEU A 142 -8.93 -7.07 -14.83
C LEU A 142 -7.41 -7.12 -15.00
N CYS A 143 -6.73 -8.00 -14.26
CA CYS A 143 -5.31 -8.20 -14.40
C CYS A 143 -5.05 -9.68 -14.68
N TYR A 144 -4.29 -9.98 -15.74
CA TYR A 144 -4.13 -11.35 -16.21
C TYR A 144 -2.78 -11.58 -16.89
N ALA A 145 -2.38 -12.86 -16.95
CA ALA A 145 -1.16 -13.35 -17.59
C ALA A 145 -1.43 -14.63 -18.39
N PRO A 146 -0.55 -15.00 -19.34
CA PRO A 146 -0.61 -16.30 -20.00
C PRO A 146 -0.57 -17.47 -18.99
N GLU A 147 -1.32 -18.54 -19.22
CA GLU A 147 -1.49 -19.66 -18.28
C GLU A 147 -0.16 -20.36 -17.96
N ASN A 148 0.79 -20.36 -18.88
CA ASN A 148 2.14 -20.91 -18.67
C ASN A 148 3.03 -20.03 -17.78
N GLN A 149 2.56 -18.85 -17.34
CA GLN A 149 3.26 -17.86 -16.52
C GLN A 149 2.63 -17.75 -15.11
N LYS A 150 2.32 -18.89 -14.48
CA LYS A 150 1.69 -18.91 -13.13
C LYS A 150 2.50 -18.18 -12.05
N GLY A 151 3.80 -18.00 -12.23
CA GLY A 151 4.64 -17.18 -11.36
C GLY A 151 4.27 -15.68 -11.32
N CYS A 152 3.37 -15.22 -12.22
CA CYS A 152 2.87 -13.85 -12.23
C CYS A 152 1.66 -13.63 -11.30
N GLU A 153 1.16 -14.65 -10.59
CA GLU A 153 -0.05 -14.52 -9.78
C GLU A 153 0.10 -13.47 -8.67
N GLN A 154 1.24 -13.49 -7.96
CA GLN A 154 1.50 -12.48 -6.91
C GLN A 154 1.54 -11.07 -7.49
N PHE A 155 2.11 -10.89 -8.67
CA PHE A 155 2.14 -9.61 -9.36
C PHE A 155 0.74 -9.14 -9.73
N ILE A 156 -0.11 -10.01 -10.24
CA ILE A 156 -1.52 -9.75 -10.57
C ILE A 156 -2.29 -9.33 -9.30
N ILE A 157 -2.16 -10.10 -8.22
CA ILE A 157 -2.85 -9.83 -6.95
C ILE A 157 -2.39 -8.49 -6.36
N SER A 158 -1.08 -8.23 -6.30
CA SER A 158 -0.53 -6.97 -5.80
C SER A 158 -1.00 -5.76 -6.62
N THR A 159 -1.06 -5.90 -7.96
CA THR A 159 -1.58 -4.85 -8.85
C THR A 159 -3.02 -4.47 -8.50
N ILE A 160 -3.91 -5.45 -8.39
CA ILE A 160 -5.33 -5.22 -8.07
C ILE A 160 -5.50 -4.75 -6.62
N ASN A 161 -4.71 -5.32 -5.70
CA ASN A 161 -4.77 -4.99 -4.26
C ASN A 161 -4.37 -3.54 -3.97
N SER A 162 -3.68 -2.88 -4.91
CA SER A 162 -3.29 -1.49 -4.82
C SER A 162 -4.44 -0.49 -5.04
N LEU A 163 -5.61 -0.93 -5.49
CA LEU A 163 -6.77 -0.07 -5.73
C LEU A 163 -7.15 0.74 -4.47
N CYS A 164 -7.40 2.02 -4.68
CA CYS A 164 -7.89 2.97 -3.69
C CYS A 164 -9.02 3.78 -4.33
N ILE A 165 -10.26 3.65 -3.85
CA ILE A 165 -11.45 4.29 -4.47
C ILE A 165 -11.81 5.65 -3.88
N ASP A 166 -11.12 6.08 -2.84
CA ASP A 166 -11.11 7.44 -2.27
C ASP A 166 -10.07 7.56 -1.14
N ALA A 167 -9.99 8.72 -0.49
CA ALA A 167 -9.04 8.97 0.59
C ALA A 167 -9.21 8.06 1.82
N GLU A 168 -10.43 7.54 2.09
CA GLU A 168 -10.67 6.63 3.22
C GLU A 168 -9.99 5.27 3.02
N TYR A 169 -9.69 4.92 1.77
CA TYR A 169 -9.03 3.66 1.41
C TYR A 169 -7.50 3.74 1.40
N LEU A 170 -6.91 4.92 1.64
CA LEU A 170 -5.44 5.07 1.75
C LEU A 170 -4.84 4.23 2.88
N ASN A 171 -5.58 4.04 3.97
CA ASN A 171 -5.19 3.23 5.13
C ASN A 171 -6.16 2.05 5.33
N THR A 172 -6.61 1.43 4.24
CA THR A 172 -7.50 0.26 4.28
C THR A 172 -6.80 -0.91 3.61
N PRO A 173 -6.82 -2.12 4.20
CA PRO A 173 -6.30 -3.33 3.55
C PRO A 173 -6.84 -3.48 2.13
N GLY A 174 -6.01 -4.01 1.23
CA GLY A 174 -6.36 -4.14 -0.17
C GLY A 174 -7.60 -4.98 -0.43
N ILE A 175 -8.23 -4.78 -1.58
CA ILE A 175 -9.52 -5.38 -1.93
C ILE A 175 -9.48 -6.92 -1.95
N ILE A 176 -8.41 -7.52 -2.49
CA ILE A 176 -8.25 -9.00 -2.50
C ILE A 176 -7.92 -9.52 -1.10
N THR A 177 -7.04 -8.84 -0.36
CA THR A 177 -6.69 -9.25 1.01
C THR A 177 -7.92 -9.21 1.91
N SER A 178 -8.77 -8.18 1.77
CA SER A 178 -10.03 -8.08 2.53
C SER A 178 -11.04 -9.18 2.20
N TYR A 179 -11.06 -9.65 0.95
CA TYR A 179 -11.88 -10.78 0.55
C TYR A 179 -11.35 -12.11 1.09
N ALA A 180 -10.04 -12.33 1.00
CA ALA A 180 -9.40 -13.58 1.41
C ALA A 180 -9.37 -13.76 2.94
N PHE A 181 -9.33 -12.66 3.69
CA PHE A 181 -9.24 -12.67 5.15
C PHE A 181 -10.36 -11.82 5.77
N PRO A 182 -11.60 -12.33 5.78
CA PRO A 182 -12.72 -11.64 6.42
C PRO A 182 -12.50 -11.56 7.94
N SER A 183 -13.15 -10.59 8.59
CA SER A 183 -13.08 -10.43 10.04
C SER A 183 -13.54 -11.68 10.79
N GLU A 184 -12.72 -12.16 11.72
CA GLU A 184 -13.01 -13.29 12.62
C GLU A 184 -13.32 -12.83 14.06
N GLY A 185 -13.43 -11.53 14.25
CA GLY A 185 -13.74 -10.91 15.53
C GLY A 185 -12.51 -10.56 16.37
N LYS A 186 -12.76 -9.80 17.44
CA LYS A 186 -11.72 -9.13 18.24
C LYS A 186 -10.87 -10.11 19.08
N LYS A 187 -9.56 -9.85 19.11
CA LYS A 187 -8.59 -10.42 20.03
C LYS A 187 -8.05 -9.29 20.91
N SER A 188 -8.25 -9.40 22.22
CA SER A 188 -7.74 -8.41 23.18
C SER A 188 -6.21 -8.46 23.28
N VAL A 189 -5.59 -7.29 23.39
CA VAL A 189 -4.15 -7.09 23.58
C VAL A 189 -3.95 -6.09 24.70
N LEU A 190 -3.02 -6.38 25.63
CA LEU A 190 -2.62 -5.49 26.70
C LEU A 190 -1.22 -4.95 26.42
N LEU A 191 -1.10 -3.63 26.29
CA LEU A 191 0.16 -2.93 26.05
C LEU A 191 0.64 -2.24 27.33
N THR A 192 1.95 -1.98 27.41
CA THR A 192 2.51 -1.13 28.46
C THR A 192 3.42 -0.08 27.79
N ILE A 193 2.98 1.17 27.75
CA ILE A 193 3.70 2.28 27.09
C ILE A 193 3.85 3.43 28.10
N GLY A 194 5.08 3.87 28.34
CA GLY A 194 5.34 4.95 29.29
C GLY A 194 4.86 4.65 30.71
N GLY A 195 4.83 3.36 31.11
CA GLY A 195 4.32 2.91 32.40
C GLY A 195 2.79 2.79 32.50
N LYS A 196 2.03 3.19 31.46
CA LYS A 196 0.58 3.03 31.39
C LYS A 196 0.20 1.68 30.78
N LYS A 197 -0.80 1.01 31.35
CA LYS A 197 -1.42 -0.19 30.78
C LYS A 197 -2.57 0.22 29.88
N ILE A 198 -2.49 -0.15 28.60
CA ILE A 198 -3.47 0.20 27.56
C ILE A 198 -4.11 -1.09 27.08
N GLN A 199 -5.42 -1.21 27.28
CA GLN A 199 -6.21 -2.32 26.75
C GLN A 199 -6.67 -1.97 25.35
N THR A 200 -6.36 -2.82 24.37
CA THR A 200 -6.78 -2.67 22.98
C THR A 200 -7.18 -3.98 22.34
N SER A 201 -7.47 -3.98 21.04
CA SER A 201 -7.77 -5.19 20.29
C SER A 201 -7.35 -5.07 18.83
N ILE A 202 -7.05 -6.22 18.23
CA ILE A 202 -6.92 -6.44 16.79
C ILE A 202 -7.95 -7.47 16.34
N ASP A 203 -8.18 -7.63 15.04
CA ASP A 203 -8.96 -8.76 14.55
C ASP A 203 -8.11 -10.05 14.59
N LYS A 204 -8.77 -11.19 14.78
CA LYS A 204 -8.08 -12.49 14.84
C LYS A 204 -7.43 -12.85 13.50
N SER A 205 -8.05 -12.45 12.38
CA SER A 205 -7.51 -12.66 11.03
C SER A 205 -6.33 -11.77 10.69
N ASP A 206 -6.10 -10.65 11.43
CA ASP A 206 -5.08 -9.65 11.09
C ASP A 206 -3.66 -10.19 11.06
N LEU A 207 -3.34 -11.19 11.89
CA LEU A 207 -1.98 -11.76 11.94
C LEU A 207 -1.64 -12.47 10.62
N GLU A 208 -2.56 -13.28 10.12
CA GLU A 208 -2.38 -14.05 8.89
C GLU A 208 -2.51 -13.15 7.66
N ALA A 209 -3.50 -12.28 7.66
CA ALA A 209 -3.74 -11.35 6.57
C ALA A 209 -2.58 -10.36 6.34
N ALA A 210 -2.03 -9.78 7.41
CA ALA A 210 -0.87 -8.90 7.30
C ALA A 210 0.39 -9.65 6.86
N LYS A 211 0.58 -10.90 7.34
CA LYS A 211 1.68 -11.73 6.84
C LYS A 211 1.52 -12.05 5.36
N PHE A 212 0.32 -12.39 4.92
CA PHE A 212 0.03 -12.60 3.48
C PHE A 212 0.42 -11.38 2.64
N THR A 213 0.05 -10.17 3.06
CA THR A 213 0.42 -8.93 2.35
C THR A 213 1.94 -8.75 2.29
N ILE A 214 2.66 -9.01 3.38
CA ILE A 214 4.13 -8.92 3.41
C ILE A 214 4.76 -9.91 2.44
N ASP A 215 4.35 -11.17 2.49
CA ASP A 215 4.87 -12.24 1.62
C ASP A 215 4.58 -11.94 0.14
N LEU A 216 3.37 -11.46 -0.16
CA LEU A 216 2.94 -11.02 -1.49
C LEU A 216 3.84 -9.91 -2.05
N GLU A 217 3.99 -8.83 -1.28
CA GLU A 217 4.74 -7.66 -1.73
C GLU A 217 6.26 -7.96 -1.77
N TYR A 218 6.76 -8.84 -0.91
CA TYR A 218 8.14 -9.30 -0.97
C TYR A 218 8.41 -10.17 -2.22
N ALA A 219 7.46 -11.01 -2.63
CA ALA A 219 7.57 -11.77 -3.87
C ALA A 219 7.61 -10.83 -5.09
N VAL A 220 6.80 -9.76 -5.09
CA VAL A 220 6.83 -8.74 -6.15
C VAL A 220 8.15 -7.99 -6.13
N LEU A 221 8.63 -7.52 -4.97
CA LEU A 221 9.91 -6.81 -4.81
C LEU A 221 11.09 -7.63 -5.38
N ASN A 222 11.10 -8.95 -5.16
CA ASN A 222 12.17 -9.82 -5.65
C ASN A 222 12.29 -9.86 -7.18
N LEU A 223 11.22 -9.54 -7.93
CA LEU A 223 11.28 -9.40 -9.39
C LEU A 223 12.14 -8.19 -9.82
N TYR A 224 12.35 -7.23 -8.92
CA TYR A 224 13.12 -6.02 -9.17
C TYR A 224 14.55 -6.06 -8.61
N ALA A 225 15.02 -7.17 -8.04
CA ALA A 225 16.31 -7.24 -7.33
C ALA A 225 17.51 -6.74 -8.17
N ASN A 226 17.47 -6.93 -9.51
CA ASN A 226 18.50 -6.48 -10.46
C ASN A 226 17.93 -5.51 -11.51
N HIS A 227 16.76 -4.95 -11.29
CA HIS A 227 16.09 -4.05 -12.22
C HIS A 227 16.49 -2.59 -11.95
N LYS A 228 16.45 -1.73 -12.97
CA LYS A 228 16.73 -0.29 -12.81
C LYS A 228 15.77 0.41 -11.85
N LEU A 229 14.54 -0.09 -11.71
CA LEU A 229 13.49 0.44 -10.83
C LEU A 229 13.46 -0.25 -9.44
N TRP A 230 14.57 -0.85 -8.99
CA TRP A 230 14.63 -1.56 -7.70
C TRP A 230 14.34 -0.63 -6.50
N LYS A 231 14.75 0.63 -6.60
CA LYS A 231 14.57 1.62 -5.53
C LYS A 231 13.09 1.99 -5.38
N GLU A 232 12.43 2.28 -6.48
CA GLU A 232 11.01 2.60 -6.56
C GLU A 232 10.15 1.41 -6.10
N ALA A 233 10.48 0.20 -6.56
CA ALA A 233 9.83 -1.03 -6.12
C ALA A 233 10.01 -1.28 -4.62
N TRP A 234 11.18 -0.92 -4.05
CA TRP A 234 11.43 -1.04 -2.62
C TRP A 234 10.61 -0.01 -1.83
N GLN A 235 10.48 1.23 -2.31
CA GLN A 235 9.60 2.24 -1.71
C GLN A 235 8.13 1.79 -1.75
N ARG A 236 7.67 1.25 -2.90
CA ARG A 236 6.32 0.71 -3.03
C ARG A 236 6.05 -0.45 -2.06
N TYR A 237 6.99 -1.37 -1.90
CA TYR A 237 6.90 -2.48 -0.93
C TYR A 237 6.50 -1.97 0.47
N TYR A 238 7.17 -0.92 0.96
CA TYR A 238 6.84 -0.34 2.26
C TYR A 238 5.50 0.41 2.27
N ARG A 239 5.14 1.09 1.18
CA ARG A 239 3.82 1.77 1.10
C ARG A 239 2.68 0.77 1.15
N MET A 240 2.78 -0.35 0.43
CA MET A 240 1.74 -1.39 0.44
C MET A 240 1.61 -2.05 1.80
N ILE A 241 2.72 -2.33 2.49
CA ILE A 241 2.71 -2.86 3.85
C ILE A 241 2.14 -1.84 4.83
N TYR A 242 2.55 -0.57 4.74
CA TYR A 242 2.01 0.50 5.58
C TYR A 242 0.49 0.59 5.47
N ARG A 243 -0.03 0.69 4.25
CA ARG A 243 -1.47 0.78 3.97
C ARG A 243 -2.26 -0.36 4.62
N ASP A 244 -1.81 -1.60 4.42
CA ASP A 244 -2.48 -2.79 4.98
C ASP A 244 -2.43 -2.78 6.50
N ASN A 245 -1.26 -2.58 7.08
CA ASN A 245 -1.05 -2.66 8.52
C ASN A 245 -1.68 -1.48 9.28
N ALA A 246 -1.66 -0.25 8.73
CA ALA A 246 -2.31 0.92 9.33
C ALA A 246 -3.82 0.68 9.49
N GLY A 247 -4.47 0.11 8.46
CA GLY A 247 -5.88 -0.26 8.53
C GLY A 247 -6.18 -1.28 9.62
N ARG A 248 -5.32 -2.30 9.78
CA ARG A 248 -5.52 -3.38 10.75
C ARG A 248 -5.33 -2.96 12.20
N ILE A 249 -4.45 -2.02 12.47
CA ILE A 249 -4.20 -1.56 13.85
C ILE A 249 -4.90 -0.25 14.21
N GLN A 250 -5.86 0.20 13.41
CA GLN A 250 -6.55 1.48 13.62
C GLN A 250 -7.17 1.59 15.03
N THR A 251 -7.78 0.51 15.54
CA THR A 251 -8.29 0.48 16.92
C THR A 251 -7.17 0.66 17.93
N ALA A 252 -6.05 -0.05 17.76
CA ALA A 252 -4.92 0.05 18.67
C ALA A 252 -4.24 1.43 18.62
N ALA A 253 -4.12 2.02 17.44
CA ALA A 253 -3.60 3.37 17.28
C ALA A 253 -4.48 4.40 18.02
N GLY A 254 -5.81 4.28 17.91
CA GLY A 254 -6.77 5.13 18.61
C GLY A 254 -6.69 4.97 20.14
N ASP A 255 -6.62 3.74 20.65
CA ASP A 255 -6.52 3.48 22.09
C ASP A 255 -5.20 4.03 22.65
N ILE A 256 -4.08 3.83 21.96
CA ILE A 256 -2.76 4.37 22.34
C ILE A 256 -2.79 5.90 22.37
N TYR A 257 -3.32 6.53 21.32
CA TYR A 257 -3.44 7.98 21.23
C TYR A 257 -4.29 8.54 22.39
N ASN A 258 -5.47 7.99 22.61
CA ASN A 258 -6.43 8.46 23.62
C ASN A 258 -5.88 8.34 25.04
N GLU A 259 -5.08 7.31 25.32
CA GLU A 259 -4.48 7.12 26.65
C GLU A 259 -3.23 7.98 26.92
N LEU A 260 -2.49 8.34 25.90
CA LEU A 260 -1.20 9.01 26.07
C LEU A 260 -1.26 10.52 25.73
N TYR A 261 -1.78 10.87 24.55
CA TYR A 261 -1.60 12.21 23.99
C TYR A 261 -2.40 13.33 24.69
N PRO A 262 -3.69 13.15 25.06
CA PRO A 262 -4.46 14.21 25.75
C PRO A 262 -3.84 14.65 27.05
N GLU A 263 -3.29 13.72 27.84
CA GLU A 263 -2.63 14.05 29.11
C GLU A 263 -1.35 14.87 28.88
N LEU A 264 -0.55 14.52 27.86
CA LEU A 264 0.64 15.28 27.47
C LEU A 264 0.28 16.69 27.00
N ARG A 265 -0.77 16.84 26.21
CA ARG A 265 -1.29 18.16 25.79
C ARG A 265 -1.73 19.04 26.96
N LEU A 266 -2.30 18.46 28.00
CA LEU A 266 -2.70 19.19 29.19
C LEU A 266 -1.51 19.59 30.06
N LYS A 267 -0.57 18.67 30.28
CA LYS A 267 0.57 18.87 31.20
C LYS A 267 1.73 19.65 30.57
N THR A 268 2.02 19.42 29.31
CA THR A 268 3.16 19.98 28.59
C THR A 268 2.79 20.34 27.14
N PRO A 269 1.94 21.35 26.91
CA PRO A 269 1.38 21.65 25.58
C PRO A 269 2.45 21.88 24.50
N GLN A 270 3.58 22.50 24.84
CA GLN A 270 4.65 22.85 23.90
C GLN A 270 5.50 21.63 23.50
N ASP A 271 5.57 20.62 24.39
CA ASP A 271 6.40 19.43 24.20
C ASP A 271 5.57 18.16 23.99
N ALA A 272 4.25 18.28 23.83
CA ALA A 272 3.36 17.13 23.79
C ALA A 272 3.74 16.15 22.67
N ASP A 273 4.00 16.69 21.49
CA ASP A 273 4.31 15.91 20.27
C ASP A 273 5.61 15.11 20.44
N ILE A 274 6.69 15.78 20.85
CA ILE A 274 7.98 15.10 21.04
C ILE A 274 7.93 14.11 22.22
N LYS A 275 7.18 14.38 23.29
CA LYS A 275 7.02 13.45 24.41
C LYS A 275 6.19 12.24 24.03
N TYR A 276 5.15 12.43 23.21
CA TYR A 276 4.38 11.30 22.64
C TYR A 276 5.26 10.45 21.74
N ALA A 277 5.96 11.06 20.79
CA ALA A 277 6.90 10.37 19.93
C ALA A 277 7.99 9.62 20.72
N GLN A 278 8.54 10.24 21.79
CA GLN A 278 9.55 9.60 22.66
C GLN A 278 8.98 8.41 23.44
N ALA A 279 7.75 8.49 23.90
CA ALA A 279 7.10 7.37 24.58
C ALA A 279 6.95 6.15 23.64
N LEU A 280 6.54 6.40 22.38
CA LEU A 280 6.46 5.37 21.34
C LEU A 280 7.84 4.78 21.01
N LEU A 281 8.85 5.64 20.79
CA LEU A 281 10.23 5.21 20.52
C LEU A 281 10.78 4.33 21.64
N SER A 282 10.66 4.81 22.89
CA SER A 282 11.12 4.06 24.06
C SER A 282 10.41 2.73 24.22
N TRP A 283 9.14 2.64 23.83
CA TRP A 283 8.36 1.41 23.88
C TRP A 283 8.88 0.37 22.88
N VAL A 284 9.01 0.73 21.58
CA VAL A 284 9.49 -0.23 20.58
C VAL A 284 10.94 -0.66 20.79
N GLN A 285 11.76 0.17 21.41
CA GLN A 285 13.13 -0.16 21.83
C GLN A 285 13.19 -1.27 22.91
N THR A 286 12.06 -1.61 23.54
CA THR A 286 11.95 -2.73 24.46
C THR A 286 11.64 -4.07 23.79
N PHE A 287 11.29 -4.07 22.51
CA PHE A 287 10.91 -5.28 21.79
C PHE A 287 12.12 -6.20 21.60
N ASN A 288 11.88 -7.51 21.58
CA ASN A 288 12.91 -8.47 21.16
C ASN A 288 13.27 -8.21 19.69
N TYR A 289 14.57 -8.20 19.40
CA TYR A 289 15.04 -8.05 18.03
C TYR A 289 15.09 -9.42 17.36
N GLU A 290 14.36 -9.58 16.26
CA GLU A 290 14.28 -10.82 15.50
C GLU A 290 14.36 -10.50 14.00
N ARG A 291 15.13 -11.31 13.27
CA ARG A 291 15.21 -11.30 11.80
C ARG A 291 14.91 -12.67 11.24
N ALA A 292 14.45 -12.74 9.98
CA ALA A 292 14.29 -14.02 9.30
C ALA A 292 15.64 -14.77 9.19
N ALA A 293 15.55 -16.09 9.33
CA ALA A 293 16.73 -16.96 9.28
C ALA A 293 17.31 -17.10 7.86
N ASN A 294 16.56 -16.72 6.83
CA ASN A 294 16.97 -16.86 5.43
C ASN A 294 16.42 -15.72 4.55
N SER A 295 17.08 -15.47 3.42
CA SER A 295 16.72 -14.41 2.47
C SER A 295 15.56 -14.76 1.51
N LYS A 296 14.92 -15.91 1.67
CA LYS A 296 13.78 -16.31 0.84
C LYS A 296 12.46 -15.77 1.37
N GLU A 297 12.44 -15.35 2.63
CA GLU A 297 11.31 -14.76 3.31
C GLU A 297 11.65 -13.34 3.74
N SER A 298 10.66 -12.47 3.79
CA SER A 298 10.83 -11.15 4.38
C SER A 298 11.10 -11.29 5.88
N ASP A 299 12.05 -10.52 6.40
CA ASP A 299 12.29 -10.40 7.85
C ASP A 299 11.31 -9.42 8.53
N PHE A 300 10.48 -8.72 7.75
CA PHE A 300 9.47 -7.82 8.27
C PHE A 300 8.43 -8.57 9.12
N THR A 301 8.34 -8.26 10.40
CA THR A 301 7.28 -8.76 11.28
C THR A 301 6.06 -7.87 11.14
N SER A 302 4.88 -8.43 10.85
CA SER A 302 3.65 -7.65 10.69
C SER A 302 3.35 -6.84 11.96
N ILE A 303 2.77 -5.65 11.78
CA ILE A 303 2.50 -4.75 12.90
C ILE A 303 1.50 -5.35 13.91
N PRO A 304 0.42 -6.06 13.48
CA PRO A 304 -0.42 -6.82 14.42
C PRO A 304 0.36 -7.85 15.25
N ALA A 305 1.38 -8.50 14.65
CA ALA A 305 2.23 -9.46 15.38
C ALA A 305 3.16 -8.74 16.37
N SER A 306 3.80 -7.63 15.96
CA SER A 306 4.67 -6.83 16.82
C SER A 306 3.93 -6.30 18.05
N ILE A 307 2.71 -5.76 17.91
CA ILE A 307 1.89 -5.29 19.04
C ILE A 307 1.45 -6.47 19.93
N SER A 308 1.29 -7.66 19.36
CA SER A 308 0.91 -8.87 20.11
C SER A 308 2.08 -9.50 20.88
N GLY A 309 3.27 -8.87 20.90
CA GLY A 309 4.43 -9.30 21.69
C GLY A 309 5.35 -10.27 20.94
N LYS A 310 5.24 -10.43 19.63
CA LYS A 310 6.26 -11.10 18.81
C LYS A 310 7.47 -10.18 18.63
N GLY A 311 8.63 -10.79 18.39
CA GLY A 311 9.84 -10.04 18.05
C GLY A 311 9.69 -9.23 16.76
N SER A 312 10.57 -8.26 16.57
CA SER A 312 10.52 -7.33 15.44
C SER A 312 11.92 -6.88 15.04
N ASP A 313 12.07 -6.50 13.79
CA ASP A 313 13.28 -5.90 13.22
C ASP A 313 13.20 -4.35 13.19
N CYS A 314 14.19 -3.69 12.57
CA CYS A 314 14.23 -2.24 12.43
C CYS A 314 13.08 -1.71 11.56
N ASP A 315 12.72 -2.44 10.50
CA ASP A 315 11.69 -2.04 9.54
C ASP A 315 10.31 -2.03 10.21
N SER A 316 9.96 -3.10 10.90
CA SER A 316 8.69 -3.26 11.62
C SER A 316 8.51 -2.23 12.74
N ARG A 317 9.58 -1.94 13.50
CA ARG A 317 9.55 -0.94 14.57
C ARG A 317 9.38 0.47 14.02
N SER A 318 10.11 0.81 12.95
CA SER A 318 10.01 2.11 12.29
C SER A 318 8.63 2.32 11.68
N MET A 319 8.08 1.28 11.04
CA MET A 319 6.73 1.28 10.48
C MET A 319 5.67 1.46 11.56
N LEU A 320 5.75 0.74 12.68
CA LEU A 320 4.80 0.87 13.79
C LEU A 320 4.76 2.31 14.32
N ILE A 321 5.92 2.92 14.58
CA ILE A 321 5.97 4.31 15.07
C ILE A 321 5.39 5.25 14.02
N SER A 322 5.75 5.08 12.74
CA SER A 322 5.23 5.94 11.67
C SER A 322 3.71 5.88 11.56
N ILE A 323 3.11 4.68 11.65
CA ILE A 323 1.64 4.54 11.67
C ILE A 323 1.03 5.28 12.86
N LEU A 324 1.59 5.13 14.07
CA LEU A 324 1.06 5.76 15.28
C LEU A 324 1.20 7.28 15.29
N LEU A 325 2.30 7.82 14.73
CA LEU A 325 2.51 9.27 14.58
C LEU A 325 1.55 9.85 13.54
N ASN A 326 1.45 9.23 12.37
CA ASN A 326 0.52 9.67 11.32
C ASN A 326 -0.95 9.61 11.78
N TYR A 327 -1.32 8.58 12.57
CA TYR A 327 -2.64 8.52 13.21
C TYR A 327 -2.91 9.72 14.13
N ALA A 328 -1.88 10.19 14.85
CA ALA A 328 -1.97 11.37 15.72
C ALA A 328 -1.94 12.71 14.95
N GLY A 329 -1.83 12.68 13.62
CA GLY A 329 -1.66 13.87 12.78
C GLY A 329 -0.26 14.47 12.80
N LEU A 330 0.73 13.70 13.26
CA LEU A 330 2.16 14.04 13.26
C LEU A 330 2.83 13.41 12.05
N ASP A 331 3.19 14.22 11.06
CA ASP A 331 3.74 13.74 9.79
C ASP A 331 5.02 12.91 10.01
N SER A 332 5.02 11.70 9.50
CA SER A 332 6.08 10.73 9.71
C SER A 332 6.30 9.85 8.47
N ALA A 333 7.56 9.49 8.25
CA ALA A 333 8.03 8.64 7.18
C ALA A 333 9.05 7.64 7.72
N ILE A 334 9.55 6.74 6.88
CA ILE A 334 10.70 5.90 7.20
C ILE A 334 11.84 6.18 6.24
N LEU A 335 13.05 6.01 6.71
CA LEU A 335 14.26 5.98 5.88
C LEU A 335 14.77 4.55 5.84
N ILE A 336 15.04 4.05 4.65
CA ILE A 336 15.58 2.71 4.42
C ILE A 336 16.96 2.81 3.78
N SER A 337 17.86 1.91 4.12
CA SER A 337 19.21 1.89 3.55
C SER A 337 19.67 0.48 3.24
N ARG A 338 20.04 0.26 1.99
CA ARG A 338 20.64 -1.01 1.55
C ARG A 338 22.06 -1.17 2.09
N GLU A 339 22.83 -0.07 2.07
CA GLU A 339 24.24 -0.04 2.49
C GLU A 339 24.38 -0.29 3.99
N TYR A 340 23.45 0.25 4.78
CA TYR A 340 23.44 0.06 6.23
C TYR A 340 22.65 -1.19 6.66
N SER A 341 21.90 -1.80 5.73
CA SER A 341 20.96 -2.91 6.03
C SER A 341 20.07 -2.52 7.21
N HIS A 342 19.50 -1.31 7.17
CA HIS A 342 18.83 -0.68 8.31
C HIS A 342 17.66 0.21 7.87
N ALA A 343 16.71 0.38 8.79
CA ALA A 343 15.62 1.34 8.67
C ALA A 343 15.47 2.15 9.96
N VAL A 344 15.10 3.43 9.82
CA VAL A 344 14.79 4.35 10.92
C VAL A 344 13.51 5.11 10.60
N VAL A 345 12.80 5.53 11.65
CA VAL A 345 11.63 6.41 11.50
C VAL A 345 12.07 7.88 11.50
N VAL A 346 11.34 8.72 10.78
CA VAL A 346 11.54 10.18 10.80
C VAL A 346 10.20 10.90 10.97
N THR A 347 10.23 12.08 11.58
CA THR A 347 9.02 12.91 11.80
C THR A 347 9.36 14.40 11.71
N ASP A 348 8.39 15.22 11.29
CA ASP A 348 8.54 16.66 11.17
C ASP A 348 8.40 17.44 12.50
N ILE A 349 8.37 16.73 13.63
CA ILE A 349 8.32 17.36 14.96
C ILE A 349 9.60 18.17 15.20
N PRO A 350 9.50 19.49 15.45
CA PRO A 350 10.66 20.34 15.69
C PRO A 350 11.27 20.05 17.07
N ALA A 351 12.44 19.42 17.10
CA ALA A 351 13.21 19.20 18.32
C ALA A 351 14.71 19.13 18.00
N PRO A 352 15.60 19.35 18.99
CA PRO A 352 17.04 19.23 18.79
C PRO A 352 17.48 17.83 18.44
N GLY A 353 18.42 17.70 17.49
CA GLY A 353 18.99 16.41 17.11
C GLY A 353 19.37 16.33 15.64
N GLN A 354 19.72 15.14 15.19
CA GLN A 354 20.02 14.88 13.79
C GLN A 354 18.71 14.76 12.99
N THR A 355 18.70 15.39 11.82
CA THR A 355 17.57 15.46 10.92
C THR A 355 17.91 14.90 9.53
N PHE A 356 16.90 14.57 8.78
CA PHE A 356 16.97 14.25 7.36
C PHE A 356 16.12 15.25 6.56
N THR A 357 16.70 15.82 5.49
CA THR A 357 16.00 16.74 4.61
C THR A 357 15.21 15.94 3.58
N MET A 358 13.88 16.00 3.64
CA MET A 358 12.99 15.34 2.70
C MET A 358 12.98 16.09 1.35
N GLU A 359 12.44 15.47 0.30
CA GLU A 359 12.37 16.05 -1.05
C GLU A 359 11.59 17.39 -1.11
N ASN A 360 10.62 17.57 -0.22
CA ASN A 360 9.88 18.83 -0.05
C ASN A 360 10.68 19.94 0.66
N GLY A 361 11.94 19.69 1.02
CA GLY A 361 12.84 20.63 1.70
C GLY A 361 12.60 20.73 3.23
N ARG A 362 11.68 19.95 3.81
CA ARG A 362 11.43 19.95 5.27
C ARG A 362 12.45 19.05 5.98
N GLU A 363 12.85 19.48 7.18
CA GLU A 363 13.74 18.71 8.05
C GLU A 363 12.92 17.79 8.96
N TYR A 364 13.16 16.48 8.90
CA TYR A 364 12.53 15.48 9.73
C TYR A 364 13.53 14.94 10.75
N LEU A 365 13.14 14.94 12.02
CA LEU A 365 13.94 14.41 13.13
C LEU A 365 14.06 12.89 13.03
N ILE A 366 15.25 12.35 13.22
CA ILE A 366 15.51 10.90 13.10
C ILE A 366 15.22 10.17 14.41
N GLY A 367 14.54 9.01 14.33
CA GLY A 367 14.25 8.10 15.44
C GLY A 367 14.89 6.73 15.22
N GLU A 368 15.94 6.42 15.99
CA GLU A 368 16.60 5.11 15.97
C GLU A 368 15.84 4.10 16.84
N THR A 369 15.31 3.04 16.22
CA THR A 369 14.38 2.10 16.88
C THR A 369 15.06 0.90 17.53
N THR A 370 16.33 0.63 17.21
CA THR A 370 17.05 -0.58 17.65
C THR A 370 18.00 -0.34 18.81
N ALA A 371 18.37 0.90 19.07
CA ALA A 371 19.20 1.32 20.20
C ALA A 371 18.36 2.12 21.21
N LYS A 372 18.72 2.03 22.51
CA LYS A 372 18.06 2.82 23.58
C LYS A 372 18.56 4.25 23.59
N VAL A 373 18.03 5.06 22.71
CA VAL A 373 18.40 6.48 22.51
C VAL A 373 17.15 7.34 22.40
N THR A 374 17.32 8.66 22.47
CA THR A 374 16.24 9.62 22.23
C THR A 374 16.15 9.99 20.75
N TRP A 375 15.03 10.59 20.36
CA TRP A 375 14.89 11.20 19.03
C TRP A 375 16.05 12.16 18.73
N GLY A 376 16.48 12.21 17.48
CA GLY A 376 17.60 13.00 17.01
C GLY A 376 18.97 12.36 17.25
N MET A 377 19.02 11.12 17.72
CA MET A 377 20.28 10.38 17.90
C MET A 377 20.32 9.19 16.93
N ILE A 378 21.40 9.12 16.15
CA ILE A 378 21.74 8.00 15.26
C ILE A 378 23.26 7.73 15.34
N ALA A 379 23.67 6.49 15.09
CA ALA A 379 25.09 6.14 15.06
C ALA A 379 25.86 6.95 14.01
N GLN A 380 27.10 7.36 14.32
CA GLN A 380 27.89 8.23 13.46
C GLN A 380 28.20 7.58 12.09
N ASP A 381 28.35 6.28 12.04
CA ASP A 381 28.57 5.49 10.82
C ASP A 381 27.31 5.39 9.93
N HIS A 382 26.14 5.72 10.46
CA HIS A 382 24.87 5.81 9.74
C HIS A 382 24.49 7.26 9.34
N ALA A 383 25.35 8.24 9.59
CA ALA A 383 25.04 9.66 9.41
C ALA A 383 25.13 10.16 7.95
N ASP A 384 25.60 9.34 7.00
CA ASP A 384 25.67 9.72 5.58
C ASP A 384 24.25 9.68 4.96
N ARG A 385 23.70 10.89 4.76
CA ARG A 385 22.33 11.09 4.26
C ARG A 385 22.11 10.55 2.85
N THR A 386 23.16 10.42 2.03
CA THR A 386 23.08 9.97 0.64
C THR A 386 22.76 8.48 0.52
N LYS A 387 22.93 7.73 1.59
CA LYS A 387 22.68 6.29 1.67
C LYS A 387 21.25 5.93 2.13
N TRP A 388 20.45 6.93 2.46
CA TRP A 388 19.08 6.75 2.89
C TRP A 388 18.10 7.04 1.76
N ILE A 389 17.06 6.23 1.67
CA ILE A 389 15.95 6.38 0.74
C ILE A 389 14.71 6.68 1.59
N PRO A 390 14.07 7.84 1.42
CA PRO A 390 12.84 8.15 2.14
C PRO A 390 11.66 7.37 1.54
N VAL A 391 10.73 6.95 2.41
CA VAL A 391 9.44 6.36 2.04
C VAL A 391 8.35 7.15 2.76
N THR A 392 7.55 7.89 2.00
CA THR A 392 6.39 8.66 2.46
C THR A 392 5.10 7.86 2.30
N PHE A 393 4.08 8.15 3.11
CA PHE A 393 2.83 7.39 3.17
C PHE A 393 1.57 8.24 2.93
N ASN A 394 1.69 9.56 2.95
CA ASN A 394 0.55 10.50 2.92
C ASN A 394 0.39 11.23 1.57
N GLU A 395 0.94 10.69 0.48
CA GLU A 395 0.86 11.29 -0.87
C GLU A 395 -0.13 10.57 -1.78
#